data_b43c963658ef2a3200f1c709573ef67d
#
_entry.id   b43c963658ef2a3200f1c709573ef67d
#
_cell.length_a   1.000
_cell.length_b   1.000
_cell.length_c   1.000
_cell.angle_alpha   90.00
_cell.angle_beta   90.00
_cell.angle_gamma   90.00
#
_symmetry.space_group_name_H-M   'P 1'
#
loop_
_entity.id
_entity.type
_entity.pdbx_description
1 polymer ?
#
loop_
_entity_poly.entity_id
_entity_poly.type
_entity_poly.pdbx_seq_one_letter_code
_entity_poly.pdbx_strand_id
1 'polypeptide(L)'
;MNVLEVDFEKKLKNFPLHIQFQAEGGCIGILGASGCGKSMTFKAIAGIGTPDSGKICLGKRELFHRGHKVNLPPRKRSVGYLFQSYALFPNMTVFQNIEAGIQGKKAAKRERAMEMMEKFHLSELASGYPARLSGGQQQRVALARILACEPELLLLDEPFSALDSYLKEELQFELKQHLREFGKTTIIVSHDRDEIYKLCDRTMVMGQGEILVSKDTKELFEQPERVIAARLTGCKNISRAKKCGMHKVYAMDWGVELTVDRKVSEKITHVGIRAHDFHPADASSHDSENKIPVAVDREVRAPFEWTILFRNRENPKENMWMKMEREQTQIPQWVQVDPKRILLLEE
;
A
#
# COMPACT_ATOMS: atom_id res chain seq x y z
N MET A 1 2.78 -19.75 14.15
CA MET A 1 3.09 -18.30 14.06
C MET A 1 2.19 -17.55 15.02
N ASN A 2 2.62 -16.38 15.50
CA ASN A 2 1.78 -15.56 16.38
C ASN A 2 0.85 -14.70 15.52
N VAL A 3 -0.46 -14.91 15.66
CA VAL A 3 -1.48 -14.06 15.02
C VAL A 3 -1.53 -12.73 15.77
N LEU A 4 -1.48 -11.62 15.03
CA LEU A 4 -1.81 -10.31 15.56
C LEU A 4 -3.32 -10.09 15.43
N GLU A 5 -4.00 -9.91 16.54
CA GLU A 5 -5.40 -9.49 16.60
C GLU A 5 -5.47 -8.03 17.04
N VAL A 6 -6.14 -7.22 16.26
CA VAL A 6 -6.36 -5.79 16.53
C VAL A 6 -7.85 -5.52 16.47
N ASP A 7 -8.37 -4.99 17.57
CA ASP A 7 -9.76 -4.57 17.69
C ASP A 7 -9.81 -3.43 18.72
N PHE A 8 -9.71 -2.18 18.26
CA PHE A 8 -9.70 -1.03 19.16
C PHE A 8 -10.35 0.20 18.56
N GLU A 9 -10.77 1.09 19.45
CA GLU A 9 -11.23 2.42 19.09
C GLU A 9 -10.32 3.49 19.67
N LYS A 10 -10.19 4.61 18.94
CA LYS A 10 -9.50 5.80 19.39
C LYS A 10 -10.13 7.05 18.80
N LYS A 11 -10.53 7.97 19.63
CA LYS A 11 -11.01 9.29 19.21
C LYS A 11 -9.85 10.14 18.72
N LEU A 12 -9.92 10.58 17.47
CA LEU A 12 -9.04 11.60 16.91
C LEU A 12 -9.81 12.91 16.75
N LYS A 13 -9.12 14.01 16.51
CA LYS A 13 -9.76 15.33 16.35
C LYS A 13 -10.79 15.38 15.23
N ASN A 14 -10.53 14.72 14.11
CA ASN A 14 -11.32 14.84 12.89
C ASN A 14 -12.28 13.67 12.66
N PHE A 15 -11.96 12.49 13.15
CA PHE A 15 -12.76 11.27 13.01
C PHE A 15 -12.33 10.22 14.05
N PRO A 16 -13.20 9.29 14.45
CA PRO A 16 -12.80 8.15 15.27
C PRO A 16 -12.04 7.11 14.44
N LEU A 17 -11.06 6.45 15.06
CA LEU A 17 -10.51 5.19 14.56
C LEU A 17 -11.32 4.04 15.13
N HIS A 18 -11.75 3.13 14.27
CA HIS A 18 -12.32 1.84 14.62
C HIS A 18 -11.58 0.77 13.81
N ILE A 19 -10.52 0.22 14.39
CA ILE A 19 -9.59 -0.67 13.70
C ILE A 19 -9.83 -2.11 14.14
N GLN A 20 -10.28 -2.93 13.19
CA GLN A 20 -10.50 -4.35 13.41
C GLN A 20 -9.86 -5.15 12.27
N PHE A 21 -8.86 -5.98 12.58
CA PHE A 21 -8.26 -6.92 11.66
C PHE A 21 -7.45 -8.01 12.36
N GLN A 22 -7.15 -9.07 11.63
CA GLN A 22 -6.18 -10.11 12.00
C GLN A 22 -5.07 -10.18 10.95
N ALA A 23 -3.84 -10.41 11.42
CA ALA A 23 -2.65 -10.54 10.60
C ALA A 23 -1.83 -11.73 11.04
N GLU A 24 -1.55 -12.64 10.11
CA GLU A 24 -0.80 -13.86 10.36
C GLU A 24 0.16 -14.13 9.21
N GLY A 25 1.46 -14.23 9.54
CA GLY A 25 2.51 -14.57 8.59
C GLY A 25 2.68 -13.59 7.43
N GLY A 26 3.80 -13.69 6.72
CA GLY A 26 4.05 -12.93 5.50
C GLY A 26 4.08 -11.40 5.66
N CYS A 27 4.03 -10.73 4.52
CA CYS A 27 4.02 -9.27 4.44
C CYS A 27 2.62 -8.76 4.10
N ILE A 28 2.07 -7.89 4.95
CA ILE A 28 0.72 -7.32 4.81
C ILE A 28 0.85 -5.82 4.59
N GLY A 29 0.26 -5.33 3.49
CA GLY A 29 0.21 -3.91 3.17
C GLY A 29 -1.03 -3.23 3.73
N ILE A 30 -0.90 -1.98 4.16
CA ILE A 30 -2.04 -1.09 4.43
C ILE A 30 -1.96 0.09 3.46
N LEU A 31 -2.88 0.11 2.50
CA LEU A 31 -3.10 1.23 1.59
C LEU A 31 -4.18 2.17 2.16
N GLY A 32 -3.98 3.45 2.03
CA GLY A 32 -4.97 4.44 2.43
C GLY A 32 -4.51 5.86 2.18
N ALA A 33 -5.45 6.78 2.04
CA ALA A 33 -5.15 8.19 1.84
C ALA A 33 -4.33 8.77 3.03
N SER A 34 -3.62 9.85 2.77
CA SER A 34 -2.91 10.56 3.86
C SER A 34 -3.92 11.00 4.92
N GLY A 35 -3.55 10.83 6.19
CA GLY A 35 -4.40 11.22 7.31
C GLY A 35 -5.52 10.24 7.70
N CYS A 36 -5.73 9.09 7.01
CA CYS A 36 -6.79 8.15 7.35
C CYS A 36 -6.57 7.34 8.64
N GLY A 37 -5.41 7.48 9.31
CA GLY A 37 -5.15 6.84 10.62
C GLY A 37 -4.07 5.76 10.64
N LYS A 38 -3.40 5.45 9.51
CA LYS A 38 -2.38 4.37 9.40
C LYS A 38 -1.30 4.42 10.47
N SER A 39 -0.58 5.53 10.58
CA SER A 39 0.50 5.69 11.57
C SER A 39 -0.02 5.70 13.01
N MET A 40 -1.27 6.15 13.25
CA MET A 40 -1.89 6.05 14.59
C MET A 40 -2.19 4.61 14.97
N THR A 41 -2.64 3.80 14.01
CA THR A 41 -2.82 2.35 14.19
C THR A 41 -1.49 1.69 14.57
N PHE A 42 -0.41 1.99 13.87
CA PHE A 42 0.92 1.47 14.19
C PHE A 42 1.40 1.90 15.59
N LYS A 43 1.21 3.18 15.93
CA LYS A 43 1.55 3.70 17.26
C LYS A 43 0.75 3.00 18.36
N ALA A 44 -0.52 2.66 18.12
CA ALA A 44 -1.34 1.90 19.06
C ALA A 44 -0.81 0.47 19.24
N ILE A 45 -0.46 -0.25 18.15
CA ILE A 45 0.09 -1.60 18.20
C ILE A 45 1.46 -1.61 18.89
N ALA A 46 2.33 -0.64 18.57
CA ALA A 46 3.66 -0.52 19.17
C ALA A 46 3.66 -0.05 20.63
N GLY A 47 2.51 0.46 21.16
CA GLY A 47 2.39 0.95 22.52
C GLY A 47 2.87 2.38 22.75
N ILE A 48 3.07 3.12 21.68
CA ILE A 48 3.45 4.54 21.69
C ILE A 48 2.19 5.40 21.87
N GLY A 49 1.07 4.94 21.30
CA GLY A 49 -0.25 5.53 21.47
C GLY A 49 -1.17 4.59 22.26
N THR A 50 -2.01 5.12 23.13
CA THR A 50 -2.98 4.31 23.89
C THR A 50 -4.34 4.40 23.24
N PRO A 51 -4.99 3.25 22.84
CA PRO A 51 -6.39 3.22 22.45
C PRO A 51 -7.33 3.63 23.58
N ASP A 52 -8.54 4.07 23.24
CA ASP A 52 -9.56 4.44 24.22
C ASP A 52 -10.37 3.24 24.71
N SER A 53 -10.59 2.26 23.82
CA SER A 53 -11.30 1.00 24.09
C SER A 53 -10.72 -0.16 23.28
N GLY A 54 -11.18 -1.40 23.54
CA GLY A 54 -10.85 -2.60 22.78
C GLY A 54 -9.63 -3.36 23.28
N LYS A 55 -9.02 -4.15 22.37
CA LYS A 55 -7.89 -5.04 22.64
C LYS A 55 -6.89 -5.10 21.49
N ILE A 56 -5.64 -5.39 21.81
CA ILE A 56 -4.58 -5.74 20.86
C ILE A 56 -3.83 -6.93 21.44
N CYS A 57 -3.77 -8.03 20.69
CA CYS A 57 -3.12 -9.28 21.11
C CYS A 57 -2.09 -9.74 20.07
N LEU A 58 -0.98 -10.30 20.51
CA LEU A 58 0.00 -10.98 19.67
C LEU A 58 0.15 -12.42 20.14
N GLY A 59 -0.40 -13.35 19.39
CA GLY A 59 -0.62 -14.73 19.83
C GLY A 59 -1.49 -14.76 21.09
N LYS A 60 -0.99 -15.41 22.16
CA LYS A 60 -1.69 -15.48 23.45
C LYS A 60 -1.43 -14.27 24.35
N ARG A 61 -0.57 -13.34 23.96
CA ARG A 61 -0.13 -12.21 24.79
C ARG A 61 -0.98 -10.96 24.50
N GLU A 62 -1.67 -10.46 25.52
CA GLU A 62 -2.35 -9.16 25.45
C GLU A 62 -1.31 -8.04 25.49
N LEU A 63 -1.24 -7.23 24.44
CA LEU A 63 -0.42 -6.01 24.39
C LEU A 63 -1.17 -4.83 24.96
N PHE A 64 -2.48 -4.78 24.69
CA PHE A 64 -3.43 -3.81 25.21
C PHE A 64 -4.79 -4.49 25.40
N HIS A 65 -5.45 -4.25 26.54
CA HIS A 65 -6.83 -4.67 26.77
C HIS A 65 -7.49 -3.73 27.79
N ARG A 66 -8.47 -2.95 27.33
CA ARG A 66 -9.12 -1.93 28.21
C ARG A 66 -9.83 -2.57 29.39
N GLY A 67 -10.60 -3.63 29.16
CA GLY A 67 -11.33 -4.34 30.23
C GLY A 67 -10.43 -4.98 31.28
N HIS A 68 -9.34 -5.61 30.87
CA HIS A 68 -8.36 -6.24 31.78
C HIS A 68 -7.34 -5.25 32.34
N LYS A 69 -7.42 -3.96 31.99
CA LYS A 69 -6.47 -2.91 32.40
C LYS A 69 -5.00 -3.22 32.00
N VAL A 70 -4.81 -3.94 30.90
CA VAL A 70 -3.50 -4.26 30.34
C VAL A 70 -3.09 -3.15 29.35
N ASN A 71 -1.88 -2.59 29.53
CA ASN A 71 -1.24 -1.71 28.55
C ASN A 71 0.28 -1.88 28.67
N LEU A 72 0.84 -2.81 27.90
CA LEU A 72 2.27 -3.06 27.93
C LEU A 72 3.04 -1.88 27.32
N PRO A 73 4.12 -1.40 27.95
CA PRO A 73 5.00 -0.40 27.36
C PRO A 73 5.72 -0.98 26.12
N PRO A 74 6.16 -0.13 25.15
CA PRO A 74 6.78 -0.57 23.89
C PRO A 74 7.87 -1.65 24.09
N ARG A 75 8.77 -1.44 25.04
CA ARG A 75 9.89 -2.37 25.33
C ARG A 75 9.46 -3.80 25.72
N LYS A 76 8.20 -4.01 26.11
CA LYS A 76 7.65 -5.33 26.50
C LYS A 76 6.79 -5.95 25.41
N ARG A 77 6.56 -5.26 24.26
CA ARG A 77 5.68 -5.76 23.20
C ARG A 77 6.35 -6.68 22.20
N SER A 78 7.68 -6.68 22.11
CA SER A 78 8.46 -7.41 21.09
C SER A 78 8.04 -7.00 19.66
N VAL A 79 7.72 -5.74 19.46
CA VAL A 79 7.32 -5.16 18.18
C VAL A 79 8.44 -4.28 17.67
N GLY A 80 8.98 -4.61 16.50
CA GLY A 80 9.90 -3.74 15.78
C GLY A 80 9.11 -2.66 15.04
N TYR A 81 9.47 -1.40 15.20
CA TYR A 81 8.81 -0.28 14.53
C TYR A 81 9.81 0.60 13.81
N LEU A 82 9.72 0.61 12.48
CA LEU A 82 10.43 1.55 11.62
C LEU A 82 9.57 2.80 11.45
N PHE A 83 10.05 3.92 11.97
CA PHE A 83 9.43 5.23 11.78
C PHE A 83 9.77 5.79 10.39
N GLN A 84 8.90 6.61 9.84
CA GLN A 84 9.11 7.33 8.58
C GLN A 84 10.43 8.13 8.55
N SER A 85 10.85 8.72 9.68
CA SER A 85 12.12 9.44 9.83
C SER A 85 13.30 8.57 10.22
N TYR A 86 13.14 7.22 10.20
CA TYR A 86 14.10 6.22 10.68
C TYR A 86 14.47 6.34 12.18
N ALA A 87 14.27 7.48 12.81
CA ALA A 87 14.50 7.77 14.22
C ALA A 87 15.85 7.24 14.75
N LEU A 88 16.93 7.46 13.98
CA LEU A 88 18.29 7.14 14.41
C LEU A 88 18.74 8.09 15.53
N PHE A 89 19.51 7.58 16.46
CA PHE A 89 20.10 8.38 17.53
C PHE A 89 21.23 9.23 16.94
N PRO A 90 21.09 10.56 16.84
CA PRO A 90 22.02 11.40 16.08
C PRO A 90 23.43 11.48 16.71
N ASN A 91 23.52 11.28 18.02
CA ASN A 91 24.77 11.35 18.79
C ASN A 91 25.43 9.98 19.00
N MET A 92 24.91 8.92 18.34
CA MET A 92 25.47 7.59 18.37
C MET A 92 26.01 7.21 16.99
N THR A 93 27.11 6.47 16.97
CA THR A 93 27.63 5.90 15.72
C THR A 93 26.66 4.88 15.14
N VAL A 94 26.89 4.43 13.90
CA VAL A 94 26.12 3.34 13.27
C VAL A 94 26.13 2.10 14.15
N PHE A 95 27.32 1.67 14.59
CA PHE A 95 27.46 0.52 15.50
C PHE A 95 26.65 0.71 16.78
N GLN A 96 26.78 1.85 17.44
CA GLN A 96 26.04 2.16 18.68
C GLN A 96 24.53 2.19 18.48
N ASN A 97 24.06 2.71 17.33
CA ASN A 97 22.64 2.68 16.99
C ASN A 97 22.12 1.25 16.91
N ILE A 98 22.85 0.34 16.26
CA ILE A 98 22.44 -1.07 16.14
C ILE A 98 22.49 -1.78 17.50
N GLU A 99 23.54 -1.56 18.28
CA GLU A 99 23.74 -2.17 19.59
C GLU A 99 22.70 -1.72 20.64
N ALA A 100 22.18 -0.47 20.52
CA ALA A 100 21.36 0.18 21.55
C ALA A 100 20.09 -0.58 21.96
N GLY A 101 19.48 -1.34 21.03
CA GLY A 101 18.25 -2.10 21.29
C GLY A 101 18.49 -3.53 21.77
N ILE A 102 19.70 -4.08 21.64
CA ILE A 102 20.01 -5.48 21.93
C ILE A 102 20.06 -5.70 23.45
N GLN A 103 19.39 -6.74 23.92
CA GLN A 103 19.42 -7.14 25.33
C GLN A 103 20.47 -8.22 25.58
N GLY A 104 21.02 -8.30 26.79
CA GLY A 104 21.96 -9.34 27.20
C GLY A 104 23.31 -8.81 27.67
N LYS A 105 24.31 -9.72 27.78
CA LYS A 105 25.69 -9.40 28.19
C LYS A 105 26.41 -8.62 27.08
N LYS A 106 27.35 -7.74 27.46
CA LYS A 106 28.08 -6.83 26.55
C LYS A 106 28.73 -7.56 25.35
N ALA A 107 29.33 -8.73 25.60
CA ALA A 107 29.96 -9.51 24.52
C ALA A 107 28.93 -9.98 23.48
N ALA A 108 27.82 -10.59 23.92
CA ALA A 108 26.74 -11.07 23.03
C ALA A 108 26.06 -9.92 22.26
N LYS A 109 25.88 -8.76 22.91
CA LYS A 109 25.35 -7.56 22.22
C LYS A 109 26.26 -7.11 21.07
N ARG A 110 27.56 -7.06 21.36
CA ARG A 110 28.58 -6.66 20.38
C ARG A 110 28.61 -7.62 19.20
N GLU A 111 28.63 -8.93 19.48
CA GLU A 111 28.62 -9.98 18.46
C GLU A 111 27.39 -9.87 17.56
N ARG A 112 26.20 -9.74 18.15
CA ARG A 112 24.95 -9.57 17.40
C ARG A 112 24.91 -8.28 16.59
N ALA A 113 25.45 -7.19 17.12
CA ALA A 113 25.55 -5.94 16.38
C ALA A 113 26.49 -6.08 15.18
N MET A 114 27.62 -6.78 15.32
CA MET A 114 28.56 -7.04 14.22
C MET A 114 27.92 -7.92 13.14
N GLU A 115 27.21 -8.98 13.51
CA GLU A 115 26.44 -9.81 12.57
C GLU A 115 25.44 -8.98 11.76
N MET A 116 24.69 -8.11 12.42
CA MET A 116 23.73 -7.24 11.72
C MET A 116 24.41 -6.22 10.82
N MET A 117 25.57 -5.71 11.21
CA MET A 117 26.35 -4.81 10.37
C MET A 117 26.84 -5.48 9.08
N GLU A 118 27.31 -6.71 9.18
CA GLU A 118 27.73 -7.50 8.03
C GLU A 118 26.54 -7.80 7.11
N LYS A 119 25.42 -8.30 7.70
CA LYS A 119 24.19 -8.62 6.99
C LYS A 119 23.62 -7.46 6.20
N PHE A 120 23.72 -6.23 6.71
CA PHE A 120 23.19 -5.01 6.08
C PHE A 120 24.26 -4.20 5.33
N HIS A 121 25.45 -4.76 5.10
CA HIS A 121 26.58 -4.11 4.40
C HIS A 121 26.97 -2.75 5.02
N LEU A 122 27.06 -2.68 6.34
CA LEU A 122 27.34 -1.46 7.11
C LEU A 122 28.71 -1.46 7.79
N SER A 123 29.52 -2.51 7.63
CA SER A 123 30.79 -2.72 8.38
C SER A 123 31.76 -1.55 8.24
N GLU A 124 31.91 -1.00 7.04
CA GLU A 124 32.79 0.16 6.78
C GLU A 124 32.25 1.47 7.39
N LEU A 125 30.97 1.52 7.72
CA LEU A 125 30.29 2.69 8.27
C LEU A 125 30.20 2.68 9.79
N ALA A 126 30.78 1.69 10.48
CA ALA A 126 30.62 1.43 11.92
C ALA A 126 30.82 2.64 12.82
N SER A 127 31.86 3.44 12.53
CA SER A 127 32.22 4.65 13.28
C SER A 127 31.52 5.93 12.79
N GLY A 128 30.76 5.84 11.69
CA GLY A 128 30.03 6.96 11.11
C GLY A 128 28.84 7.39 11.97
N TYR A 129 28.40 8.63 11.79
CA TYR A 129 27.21 9.18 12.45
C TYR A 129 26.06 9.33 11.45
N PRO A 130 24.78 9.24 11.89
CA PRO A 130 23.61 9.32 11.02
C PRO A 130 23.60 10.51 10.06
N ALA A 131 24.06 11.68 10.50
CA ALA A 131 24.08 12.89 9.67
C ALA A 131 25.00 12.81 8.43
N ARG A 132 25.92 11.84 8.37
CA ARG A 132 26.84 11.63 7.25
C ARG A 132 26.39 10.50 6.31
N LEU A 133 25.27 9.85 6.60
CA LEU A 133 24.76 8.73 5.84
C LEU A 133 23.76 9.19 4.77
N SER A 134 23.76 8.52 3.63
CA SER A 134 22.67 8.63 2.65
C SER A 134 21.36 8.11 3.23
N GLY A 135 20.22 8.48 2.64
CA GLY A 135 18.90 8.00 3.08
C GLY A 135 18.81 6.46 3.10
N GLY A 136 19.33 5.79 2.08
CA GLY A 136 19.37 4.32 2.03
C GLY A 136 20.24 3.70 3.12
N GLN A 137 21.40 4.31 3.41
CA GLN A 137 22.25 3.86 4.53
C GLN A 137 21.54 4.06 5.88
N GLN A 138 20.85 5.18 6.08
CA GLN A 138 20.06 5.41 7.29
C GLN A 138 18.94 4.37 7.45
N GLN A 139 18.26 4.02 6.37
CA GLN A 139 17.25 2.97 6.37
C GLN A 139 17.84 1.61 6.75
N ARG A 140 18.95 1.19 6.13
CA ARG A 140 19.64 -0.06 6.46
C ARG A 140 20.05 -0.10 7.94
N VAL A 141 20.60 0.99 8.49
CA VAL A 141 20.94 1.09 9.93
C VAL A 141 19.69 0.94 10.81
N ALA A 142 18.59 1.58 10.46
CA ALA A 142 17.35 1.48 11.22
C ALA A 142 16.76 0.06 11.19
N LEU A 143 16.76 -0.60 10.03
CA LEU A 143 16.33 -1.99 9.89
C LEU A 143 17.24 -2.94 10.67
N ALA A 144 18.57 -2.80 10.55
CA ALA A 144 19.53 -3.59 11.32
C ALA A 144 19.32 -3.45 12.83
N ARG A 145 19.10 -2.22 13.33
CA ARG A 145 18.79 -1.95 14.74
C ARG A 145 17.53 -2.67 15.22
N ILE A 146 16.47 -2.64 14.40
CA ILE A 146 15.18 -3.25 14.75
C ILE A 146 15.31 -4.78 14.74
N LEU A 147 15.90 -5.36 13.69
CA LEU A 147 16.01 -6.80 13.53
C LEU A 147 17.05 -7.42 14.49
N ALA A 148 18.05 -6.65 14.93
CA ALA A 148 18.97 -7.05 15.97
C ALA A 148 18.26 -7.44 17.29
N CYS A 149 17.10 -6.85 17.55
CA CYS A 149 16.27 -7.12 18.73
C CYS A 149 15.36 -8.34 18.59
N GLU A 150 15.36 -9.05 17.47
CA GLU A 150 14.56 -10.25 17.20
C GLU A 150 13.06 -10.09 17.49
N PRO A 151 12.40 -9.05 16.94
CA PRO A 151 11.00 -8.80 17.22
C PRO A 151 10.11 -9.98 16.79
N GLU A 152 8.91 -10.07 17.37
CA GLU A 152 7.88 -11.04 16.96
C GLU A 152 6.97 -10.50 15.87
N LEU A 153 6.89 -9.18 15.72
CA LEU A 153 6.11 -8.44 14.73
C LEU A 153 6.94 -7.26 14.23
N LEU A 154 6.89 -7.00 12.92
CA LEU A 154 7.55 -5.85 12.30
C LEU A 154 6.51 -4.88 11.73
N LEU A 155 6.64 -3.60 12.06
CA LEU A 155 5.80 -2.52 11.55
C LEU A 155 6.70 -1.53 10.80
N LEU A 156 6.42 -1.29 9.52
CA LEU A 156 7.19 -0.39 8.65
C LEU A 156 6.30 0.76 8.20
N ASP A 157 6.54 1.95 8.73
CA ASP A 157 5.74 3.16 8.44
C ASP A 157 6.42 3.96 7.32
N GLU A 158 5.89 3.86 6.11
CA GLU A 158 6.40 4.51 4.90
C GLU A 158 7.92 4.33 4.70
N PRO A 159 8.42 3.11 4.60
CA PRO A 159 9.84 2.81 4.68
C PRO A 159 10.70 3.48 3.61
N PHE A 160 10.14 3.90 2.47
CA PHE A 160 10.88 4.47 1.34
C PHE A 160 10.53 5.93 1.05
N SER A 161 9.74 6.60 1.90
CA SER A 161 9.24 7.96 1.63
C SER A 161 10.32 9.03 1.57
N ALA A 162 11.48 8.80 2.19
CA ALA A 162 12.60 9.74 2.23
C ALA A 162 13.71 9.44 1.19
N LEU A 163 13.44 8.56 0.21
CA LEU A 163 14.45 8.09 -0.75
C LEU A 163 14.18 8.59 -2.16
N ASP A 164 15.26 8.82 -2.90
CA ASP A 164 15.21 9.09 -4.31
C ASP A 164 14.75 7.87 -5.11
N SER A 165 14.05 8.08 -6.22
CA SER A 165 13.42 7.03 -7.02
C SER A 165 14.41 5.94 -7.50
N TYR A 166 15.64 6.32 -7.82
CA TYR A 166 16.68 5.38 -8.28
C TYR A 166 17.09 4.38 -7.20
N LEU A 167 17.35 4.86 -5.98
CA LEU A 167 17.74 4.01 -4.84
C LEU A 167 16.57 3.18 -4.32
N LYS A 168 15.34 3.63 -4.56
CA LYS A 168 14.14 3.01 -4.05
C LYS A 168 13.94 1.58 -4.56
N GLU A 169 14.19 1.33 -5.85
CA GLU A 169 13.99 -0.01 -6.43
C GLU A 169 14.96 -1.04 -5.86
N GLU A 170 16.23 -0.70 -5.77
CA GLU A 170 17.24 -1.57 -5.19
C GLU A 170 16.90 -1.93 -3.73
N LEU A 171 16.60 -0.90 -2.92
CA LEU A 171 16.25 -1.07 -1.51
C LEU A 171 14.94 -1.84 -1.30
N GLN A 172 13.98 -1.78 -2.23
CA GLN A 172 12.79 -2.62 -2.20
C GLN A 172 13.14 -4.11 -2.37
N PHE A 173 14.06 -4.44 -3.28
CA PHE A 173 14.53 -5.83 -3.45
C PHE A 173 15.24 -6.33 -2.19
N GLU A 174 16.16 -5.55 -1.63
CA GLU A 174 16.85 -5.89 -0.39
C GLU A 174 15.86 -6.10 0.77
N LEU A 175 14.94 -5.15 0.95
CA LEU A 175 13.93 -5.26 1.99
C LEU A 175 13.09 -6.53 1.83
N LYS A 176 12.65 -6.84 0.61
CA LYS A 176 11.87 -8.07 0.34
C LYS A 176 12.63 -9.33 0.76
N GLN A 177 13.94 -9.39 0.51
CA GLN A 177 14.78 -10.50 0.94
C GLN A 177 14.85 -10.56 2.47
N HIS A 178 15.14 -9.44 3.14
CA HIS A 178 15.20 -9.40 4.61
C HIS A 178 13.87 -9.79 5.27
N LEU A 179 12.74 -9.41 4.68
CA LEU A 179 11.41 -9.79 5.19
C LEU A 179 11.15 -11.29 5.05
N ARG A 180 11.59 -11.90 3.94
CA ARG A 180 11.51 -13.37 3.76
C ARG A 180 12.35 -14.11 4.78
N GLU A 181 13.58 -13.66 5.03
CA GLU A 181 14.46 -14.23 6.04
C GLU A 181 13.93 -14.01 7.45
N PHE A 182 13.29 -12.88 7.72
CA PHE A 182 12.64 -12.61 9.01
C PHE A 182 11.51 -13.62 9.29
N GLY A 183 10.77 -14.04 8.28
CA GLY A 183 9.81 -15.15 8.31
C GLY A 183 8.62 -15.00 9.28
N LYS A 184 8.45 -13.84 9.93
CA LYS A 184 7.34 -13.54 10.83
C LYS A 184 6.42 -12.48 10.20
N THR A 185 5.33 -12.16 10.90
CA THR A 185 4.38 -11.15 10.43
C THR A 185 5.04 -9.78 10.30
N THR A 186 4.91 -9.18 9.13
CA THR A 186 5.31 -7.79 8.85
C THR A 186 4.12 -7.02 8.33
N ILE A 187 3.91 -5.80 8.82
CA ILE A 187 2.90 -4.90 8.28
C ILE A 187 3.60 -3.65 7.73
N ILE A 188 3.31 -3.30 6.48
CA ILE A 188 3.85 -2.12 5.80
C ILE A 188 2.71 -1.13 5.57
N VAL A 189 2.89 0.10 6.01
CA VAL A 189 2.04 1.22 5.62
C VAL A 189 2.75 1.98 4.51
N SER A 190 2.08 2.17 3.38
CA SER A 190 2.54 3.04 2.30
C SER A 190 1.37 3.74 1.62
N HIS A 191 1.63 4.91 1.03
CA HIS A 191 0.75 5.57 0.08
C HIS A 191 1.10 5.22 -1.38
N ASP A 192 2.24 4.52 -1.58
CA ASP A 192 2.70 4.05 -2.89
C ASP A 192 2.19 2.62 -3.13
N ARG A 193 1.28 2.50 -4.08
CA ARG A 193 0.67 1.23 -4.47
C ARG A 193 1.67 0.23 -5.06
N ASP A 194 2.71 0.74 -5.75
CA ASP A 194 3.69 -0.10 -6.42
C ASP A 194 4.61 -0.78 -5.39
N GLU A 195 4.90 -0.08 -4.27
CA GLU A 195 5.59 -0.68 -3.11
C GLU A 195 4.77 -1.84 -2.52
N ILE A 196 3.49 -1.59 -2.26
CA ILE A 196 2.59 -2.60 -1.69
C ILE A 196 2.46 -3.80 -2.62
N TYR A 197 2.29 -3.57 -3.93
CA TYR A 197 2.20 -4.63 -4.92
C TYR A 197 3.45 -5.52 -4.99
N LYS A 198 4.65 -4.89 -4.91
CA LYS A 198 5.94 -5.59 -4.98
C LYS A 198 6.28 -6.37 -3.70
N LEU A 199 5.91 -5.84 -2.54
CA LEU A 199 6.40 -6.33 -1.24
C LEU A 199 5.39 -7.18 -0.48
N CYS A 200 4.09 -6.94 -0.63
CA CYS A 200 3.07 -7.51 0.25
C CYS A 200 2.31 -8.68 -0.39
N ASP A 201 2.07 -9.71 0.39
CA ASP A 201 1.27 -10.88 -0.01
C ASP A 201 -0.22 -10.57 0.07
N ARG A 202 -0.63 -9.87 1.12
CA ARG A 202 -2.01 -9.40 1.35
C ARG A 202 -2.04 -7.89 1.52
N THR A 203 -3.16 -7.28 1.17
CA THR A 203 -3.34 -5.83 1.29
C THR A 203 -4.68 -5.49 1.94
N MET A 204 -4.62 -4.62 2.93
CA MET A 204 -5.77 -3.99 3.55
C MET A 204 -5.93 -2.57 3.00
N VAL A 205 -7.16 -2.17 2.72
CA VAL A 205 -7.51 -0.79 2.34
C VAL A 205 -8.12 -0.10 3.55
N MET A 206 -7.50 1.00 3.96
CA MET A 206 -7.96 1.80 5.08
C MET A 206 -8.57 3.11 4.60
N GLY A 207 -9.76 3.42 5.06
CA GLY A 207 -10.47 4.67 4.78
C GLY A 207 -11.25 5.15 5.99
N GLN A 208 -11.24 6.45 6.25
CA GLN A 208 -12.00 7.11 7.33
C GLN A 208 -11.89 6.45 8.71
N GLY A 209 -10.72 5.89 9.01
CA GLY A 209 -10.46 5.27 10.31
C GLY A 209 -10.85 3.81 10.44
N GLU A 210 -11.21 3.14 9.35
CA GLU A 210 -11.62 1.73 9.34
C GLU A 210 -10.87 0.93 8.27
N ILE A 211 -10.77 -0.39 8.45
CA ILE A 211 -10.32 -1.32 7.41
C ILE A 211 -11.55 -1.71 6.58
N LEU A 212 -11.58 -1.26 5.34
CA LEU A 212 -12.73 -1.42 4.43
C LEU A 212 -12.66 -2.69 3.59
N VAL A 213 -11.44 -3.11 3.22
CA VAL A 213 -11.18 -4.29 2.38
C VAL A 213 -9.92 -4.97 2.88
N SER A 214 -9.87 -6.30 2.84
CA SER A 214 -8.66 -7.10 3.11
C SER A 214 -8.64 -8.30 2.17
N LYS A 215 -7.67 -8.35 1.26
CA LYS A 215 -7.54 -9.39 0.22
C LYS A 215 -6.08 -9.76 -0.05
N ASP A 216 -5.87 -10.84 -0.81
CA ASP A 216 -4.62 -11.05 -1.53
C ASP A 216 -4.28 -9.83 -2.37
N THR A 217 -2.99 -9.45 -2.40
CA THR A 217 -2.58 -8.21 -3.05
C THR A 217 -2.89 -8.20 -4.54
N LYS A 218 -2.63 -9.31 -5.25
CA LYS A 218 -2.90 -9.39 -6.69
C LYS A 218 -4.39 -9.33 -6.97
N GLU A 219 -5.17 -10.07 -6.18
CA GLU A 219 -6.64 -10.07 -6.29
C GLU A 219 -7.21 -8.66 -6.04
N LEU A 220 -6.72 -7.93 -5.03
CA LEU A 220 -7.15 -6.56 -4.77
C LEU A 220 -6.86 -5.62 -5.95
N PHE A 221 -5.72 -5.78 -6.60
CA PHE A 221 -5.36 -4.96 -7.76
C PHE A 221 -6.15 -5.34 -9.01
N GLU A 222 -6.51 -6.60 -9.18
CA GLU A 222 -7.35 -7.06 -10.28
C GLU A 222 -8.83 -6.75 -10.04
N GLN A 223 -9.33 -6.98 -8.83
CA GLN A 223 -10.73 -6.85 -8.45
C GLN A 223 -10.89 -6.10 -7.13
N PRO A 224 -10.81 -4.76 -7.14
CA PRO A 224 -10.85 -3.94 -5.92
C PRO A 224 -12.22 -3.89 -5.26
N GLU A 225 -13.33 -4.20 -5.97
CA GLU A 225 -14.74 -4.24 -5.53
C GLU A 225 -15.29 -2.92 -4.99
N ARG A 226 -14.47 -2.08 -4.36
CA ARG A 226 -14.88 -0.77 -3.82
C ARG A 226 -14.22 0.38 -4.56
N VAL A 227 -14.96 1.48 -4.69
CA VAL A 227 -14.46 2.72 -5.32
C VAL A 227 -13.15 3.20 -4.69
N ILE A 228 -13.07 3.21 -3.36
CA ILE A 228 -11.86 3.65 -2.65
C ILE A 228 -10.66 2.72 -2.95
N ALA A 229 -10.87 1.41 -2.99
CA ALA A 229 -9.84 0.44 -3.32
C ALA A 229 -9.37 0.58 -4.78
N ALA A 230 -10.30 0.77 -5.72
CA ALA A 230 -9.99 1.03 -7.12
C ALA A 230 -9.12 2.29 -7.30
N ARG A 231 -9.47 3.39 -6.62
CA ARG A 231 -8.68 4.63 -6.64
C ARG A 231 -7.27 4.42 -6.08
N LEU A 232 -7.16 3.79 -4.93
CA LEU A 232 -5.86 3.54 -4.27
C LEU A 232 -4.98 2.57 -5.06
N THR A 233 -5.57 1.59 -5.77
CA THR A 233 -4.85 0.70 -6.69
C THR A 233 -4.64 1.29 -8.09
N GLY A 234 -4.99 2.58 -8.30
CA GLY A 234 -4.62 3.37 -9.47
C GLY A 234 -5.63 3.41 -10.60
N CYS A 235 -6.88 3.03 -10.40
CA CYS A 235 -7.93 3.27 -11.35
C CYS A 235 -8.31 4.77 -11.31
N LYS A 236 -8.04 5.48 -12.40
CA LYS A 236 -8.36 6.91 -12.55
C LYS A 236 -9.74 7.15 -13.14
N ASN A 237 -10.17 6.27 -14.05
CA ASN A 237 -11.48 6.40 -14.69
C ASN A 237 -12.50 5.61 -13.85
N ILE A 238 -13.34 6.33 -13.13
CA ILE A 238 -14.44 5.77 -12.35
C ILE A 238 -15.68 6.60 -12.64
N SER A 239 -16.74 5.95 -13.09
CA SER A 239 -18.03 6.54 -13.40
C SER A 239 -19.10 5.92 -12.51
N ARG A 240 -20.07 6.71 -12.11
CA ARG A 240 -21.34 6.19 -11.59
C ARG A 240 -21.96 5.28 -12.64
N ALA A 241 -22.53 4.17 -12.20
CA ALA A 241 -23.07 3.19 -13.10
C ALA A 241 -24.45 2.69 -12.66
N LYS A 242 -25.26 2.30 -13.66
CA LYS A 242 -26.51 1.59 -13.45
C LYS A 242 -26.48 0.27 -14.20
N LYS A 243 -26.96 -0.78 -13.57
CA LYS A 243 -27.21 -2.04 -14.24
C LYS A 243 -28.28 -1.86 -15.31
N CYS A 244 -28.01 -2.31 -16.53
CA CYS A 244 -28.98 -2.31 -17.65
C CYS A 244 -29.17 -3.69 -18.27
N GLY A 245 -28.47 -4.71 -17.79
CA GLY A 245 -28.62 -6.11 -18.22
C GLY A 245 -27.85 -7.05 -17.29
N MET A 246 -27.90 -8.35 -17.59
CA MET A 246 -27.18 -9.36 -16.80
C MET A 246 -25.66 -9.15 -16.86
N HIS A 247 -25.14 -8.75 -18.03
CA HIS A 247 -23.75 -8.48 -18.35
C HIS A 247 -23.55 -7.06 -18.89
N LYS A 248 -24.43 -6.10 -18.54
CA LYS A 248 -24.39 -4.75 -19.07
C LYS A 248 -24.59 -3.70 -18.01
N VAL A 249 -23.78 -2.64 -18.08
CA VAL A 249 -23.85 -1.46 -17.23
C VAL A 249 -23.85 -0.20 -18.07
N TYR A 250 -24.57 0.81 -17.66
CA TYR A 250 -24.50 2.15 -18.24
C TYR A 250 -23.62 3.03 -17.37
N ALA A 251 -22.47 3.45 -17.90
CA ALA A 251 -21.55 4.39 -17.28
C ALA A 251 -22.08 5.82 -17.44
N MET A 252 -22.70 6.33 -16.39
CA MET A 252 -23.50 7.58 -16.44
C MET A 252 -22.66 8.81 -16.75
N ASP A 253 -21.44 8.87 -16.20
CA ASP A 253 -20.56 10.03 -16.33
C ASP A 253 -19.78 10.01 -17.65
N TRP A 254 -19.74 8.87 -18.34
CA TRP A 254 -19.12 8.73 -19.68
C TRP A 254 -20.15 8.64 -20.82
N GLY A 255 -21.42 8.45 -20.49
CA GLY A 255 -22.49 8.33 -21.47
C GLY A 255 -22.36 7.11 -22.39
N VAL A 256 -21.91 5.95 -21.86
CA VAL A 256 -21.66 4.73 -22.63
C VAL A 256 -22.22 3.50 -21.94
N GLU A 257 -22.81 2.58 -22.72
CA GLU A 257 -23.16 1.24 -22.29
C GLU A 257 -21.93 0.34 -22.43
N LEU A 258 -21.63 -0.44 -21.40
CA LEU A 258 -20.50 -1.36 -21.37
C LEU A 258 -20.97 -2.77 -21.09
N THR A 259 -20.47 -3.72 -21.90
CA THR A 259 -20.60 -5.16 -21.67
C THR A 259 -19.47 -5.64 -20.76
N VAL A 260 -19.79 -6.47 -19.78
CA VAL A 260 -18.84 -7.02 -18.81
C VAL A 260 -18.85 -8.55 -18.85
N ASP A 261 -17.74 -9.19 -18.55
CA ASP A 261 -17.60 -10.65 -18.60
C ASP A 261 -18.35 -11.39 -17.48
N ARG A 262 -18.70 -10.68 -16.40
CA ARG A 262 -19.35 -11.24 -15.22
C ARG A 262 -20.75 -10.68 -15.00
N LYS A 263 -21.55 -11.43 -14.23
CA LYS A 263 -22.90 -11.02 -13.87
C LYS A 263 -22.87 -9.76 -13.00
N VAL A 264 -23.62 -8.75 -13.40
CA VAL A 264 -23.73 -7.47 -12.69
C VAL A 264 -24.63 -7.64 -11.46
N SER A 265 -24.09 -7.30 -10.27
CA SER A 265 -24.83 -7.25 -9.01
C SER A 265 -25.82 -6.08 -8.98
N GLU A 266 -26.90 -6.20 -8.23
CA GLU A 266 -27.83 -5.08 -7.95
C GLU A 266 -27.20 -3.98 -7.07
N LYS A 267 -26.12 -4.32 -6.35
CA LYS A 267 -25.42 -3.40 -5.46
C LYS A 267 -24.42 -2.50 -6.16
N ILE A 268 -24.22 -2.71 -7.47
CA ILE A 268 -23.24 -1.92 -8.23
C ILE A 268 -23.64 -0.44 -8.22
N THR A 269 -22.69 0.42 -7.94
CA THR A 269 -22.88 1.88 -7.95
C THR A 269 -21.96 2.58 -8.94
N HIS A 270 -20.82 1.96 -9.25
CA HIS A 270 -19.79 2.53 -10.11
C HIS A 270 -19.17 1.47 -11.03
N VAL A 271 -18.58 1.95 -12.11
CA VAL A 271 -17.73 1.18 -13.01
C VAL A 271 -16.37 1.86 -13.15
N GLY A 272 -15.31 1.07 -13.26
CA GLY A 272 -13.96 1.57 -13.42
C GLY A 272 -13.25 0.98 -14.63
N ILE A 273 -12.38 1.77 -15.28
CA ILE A 273 -11.50 1.33 -16.36
C ILE A 273 -10.11 1.90 -16.09
N ARG A 274 -9.07 1.07 -16.09
CA ARG A 274 -7.71 1.57 -15.93
C ARG A 274 -7.24 2.26 -17.21
N ALA A 275 -6.43 3.29 -17.08
CA ALA A 275 -5.98 4.10 -18.21
C ALA A 275 -5.19 3.30 -19.28
N HIS A 276 -4.55 2.19 -18.89
CA HIS A 276 -3.82 1.31 -19.80
C HIS A 276 -4.65 0.18 -20.40
N ASP A 277 -5.92 0.02 -19.99
CA ASP A 277 -6.83 -1.01 -20.54
C ASP A 277 -7.61 -0.51 -21.77
N PHE A 278 -7.42 0.76 -22.17
CA PHE A 278 -7.92 1.25 -23.44
C PHE A 278 -6.97 0.87 -24.56
N HIS A 279 -7.51 0.27 -25.62
CA HIS A 279 -6.76 -0.11 -26.82
C HIS A 279 -7.34 0.60 -28.04
N PRO A 280 -6.51 0.99 -29.03
CA PRO A 280 -7.00 1.52 -30.30
C PRO A 280 -7.97 0.54 -30.95
N ALA A 281 -9.01 1.07 -31.58
CA ALA A 281 -10.00 0.29 -32.32
C ALA A 281 -10.31 0.95 -33.68
N ASP A 282 -10.64 0.11 -34.68
CA ASP A 282 -11.08 0.57 -35.99
C ASP A 282 -12.60 0.76 -36.02
N ALA A 283 -13.07 1.77 -36.76
CA ALA A 283 -14.49 2.05 -36.96
C ALA A 283 -15.22 0.86 -37.62
N SER A 284 -14.52 0.14 -38.50
CA SER A 284 -15.07 -0.90 -39.36
C SER A 284 -15.23 -2.28 -38.71
N SER A 285 -14.66 -2.52 -37.52
CA SER A 285 -14.80 -3.80 -36.82
C SER A 285 -16.19 -3.89 -36.17
N HIS A 286 -17.17 -4.46 -36.86
CA HIS A 286 -18.58 -4.54 -36.40
C HIS A 286 -18.77 -5.45 -35.16
N ASP A 287 -17.82 -6.28 -34.78
CA ASP A 287 -17.93 -7.30 -33.74
C ASP A 287 -17.26 -6.95 -32.40
N SER A 288 -16.75 -5.74 -32.20
CA SER A 288 -16.07 -5.41 -30.95
C SER A 288 -17.00 -4.70 -29.96
N GLU A 289 -17.18 -5.33 -28.81
CA GLU A 289 -17.86 -4.78 -27.64
C GLU A 289 -17.06 -3.62 -27.02
N ASN A 290 -17.75 -2.72 -26.31
CA ASN A 290 -17.16 -1.63 -25.53
C ASN A 290 -16.30 -0.63 -26.34
N LYS A 291 -16.74 -0.31 -27.56
CA LYS A 291 -16.14 0.75 -28.37
C LYS A 291 -16.61 2.12 -27.93
N ILE A 292 -15.67 3.06 -27.82
CA ILE A 292 -15.95 4.46 -27.44
C ILE A 292 -15.31 5.36 -28.50
N PRO A 293 -16.09 6.23 -29.15
CA PRO A 293 -15.55 7.21 -30.08
C PRO A 293 -14.83 8.32 -29.32
N VAL A 294 -13.62 8.65 -29.74
CA VAL A 294 -12.72 9.56 -29.03
C VAL A 294 -12.91 11.01 -29.50
N ALA A 295 -13.13 11.90 -28.55
CA ALA A 295 -12.92 13.35 -28.70
C ALA A 295 -11.83 13.77 -27.71
N VAL A 296 -10.66 14.11 -28.22
CA VAL A 296 -9.51 14.52 -27.41
C VAL A 296 -9.75 15.88 -26.79
N ASP A 297 -9.51 15.99 -25.49
CA ASP A 297 -9.53 17.25 -24.74
C ASP A 297 -8.10 17.76 -24.51
N ARG A 298 -7.20 16.87 -24.08
CA ARG A 298 -5.81 17.22 -23.79
C ARG A 298 -4.87 16.02 -23.99
N GLU A 299 -3.65 16.30 -24.43
CA GLU A 299 -2.56 15.33 -24.45
C GLU A 299 -1.39 15.80 -23.58
N VAL A 300 -0.74 14.87 -22.89
CA VAL A 300 0.50 15.09 -22.14
C VAL A 300 1.50 14.03 -22.55
N ARG A 301 2.59 14.46 -23.15
CA ARG A 301 3.67 13.57 -23.59
C ARG A 301 4.73 13.46 -22.50
N ALA A 302 5.03 12.24 -22.08
CA ALA A 302 6.11 11.92 -21.17
C ALA A 302 7.19 11.12 -21.94
N PRO A 303 8.41 10.96 -21.37
CA PRO A 303 9.51 10.28 -22.06
C PRO A 303 9.21 8.87 -22.56
N PHE A 304 8.34 8.13 -21.86
CA PHE A 304 8.07 6.71 -22.12
C PHE A 304 6.62 6.40 -22.48
N GLU A 305 5.69 7.28 -22.13
CA GLU A 305 4.25 7.08 -22.37
C GLU A 305 3.56 8.42 -22.65
N TRP A 306 2.44 8.37 -23.37
CA TRP A 306 1.53 9.50 -23.52
C TRP A 306 0.32 9.30 -22.64
N THR A 307 -0.14 10.35 -22.03
CA THR A 307 -1.42 10.38 -21.34
C THR A 307 -2.39 11.26 -22.13
N ILE A 308 -3.51 10.69 -22.52
CA ILE A 308 -4.56 11.36 -23.27
C ILE A 308 -5.77 11.49 -22.40
N LEU A 309 -6.30 12.70 -22.32
CA LEU A 309 -7.57 13.02 -21.73
C LEU A 309 -8.59 13.15 -22.86
N PHE A 310 -9.59 12.30 -22.87
CA PHE A 310 -10.61 12.25 -23.91
C PHE A 310 -12.00 12.04 -23.32
N ARG A 311 -13.01 12.32 -24.11
CA ARG A 311 -14.42 12.04 -23.80
C ARG A 311 -15.08 11.27 -24.93
N ASN A 312 -16.22 10.67 -24.63
CA ASN A 312 -17.06 10.08 -25.65
C ASN A 312 -17.55 11.16 -26.62
N ARG A 313 -17.18 11.05 -27.91
CA ARG A 313 -17.54 12.04 -28.94
C ARG A 313 -19.04 12.11 -29.19
N GLU A 314 -19.75 10.99 -29.10
CA GLU A 314 -21.19 10.92 -29.38
C GLU A 314 -22.05 11.39 -28.21
N ASN A 315 -21.54 11.22 -26.98
CA ASN A 315 -22.23 11.67 -25.77
C ASN A 315 -21.21 12.30 -24.81
N PRO A 316 -20.73 13.52 -25.10
CA PRO A 316 -19.66 14.15 -24.36
C PRO A 316 -20.11 14.55 -22.95
N LYS A 317 -19.57 13.88 -21.95
CA LYS A 317 -19.75 14.15 -20.52
C LYS A 317 -18.37 14.32 -19.86
N GLU A 318 -18.07 13.52 -18.82
CA GLU A 318 -16.78 13.58 -18.15
C GLU A 318 -15.66 12.95 -18.97
N ASN A 319 -14.45 13.44 -18.76
CA ASN A 319 -13.25 12.97 -19.42
C ASN A 319 -12.76 11.64 -18.83
N MET A 320 -12.17 10.83 -19.71
CA MET A 320 -11.46 9.59 -19.38
C MET A 320 -9.97 9.75 -19.67
N TRP A 321 -9.15 9.07 -18.88
CA TRP A 321 -7.71 9.00 -19.05
C TRP A 321 -7.33 7.73 -19.80
N MET A 322 -6.52 7.85 -20.85
CA MET A 322 -5.92 6.75 -21.57
C MET A 322 -4.40 6.89 -21.55
N LYS A 323 -3.69 5.78 -21.41
CA LYS A 323 -2.25 5.69 -21.61
C LYS A 323 -1.96 5.04 -22.95
N MET A 324 -1.03 5.63 -23.70
CA MET A 324 -0.55 5.10 -24.96
C MET A 324 0.96 4.93 -24.91
N GLU A 325 1.46 3.91 -25.58
CA GLU A 325 2.89 3.71 -25.77
C GLU A 325 3.49 4.80 -26.68
N ARG A 326 4.76 5.12 -26.45
CA ARG A 326 5.46 6.18 -27.21
C ARG A 326 5.48 5.92 -28.73
N GLU A 327 5.49 4.66 -29.15
CA GLU A 327 5.57 4.25 -30.55
C GLU A 327 4.27 4.48 -31.31
N GLN A 328 3.17 4.67 -30.63
CA GLN A 328 1.88 5.01 -31.20
C GLN A 328 1.86 6.51 -31.54
N THR A 329 2.10 6.84 -32.81
CA THR A 329 2.25 8.23 -33.26
C THR A 329 0.91 8.95 -33.48
N GLN A 330 -0.20 8.23 -33.58
CA GLN A 330 -1.52 8.77 -33.85
C GLN A 330 -2.50 8.45 -32.72
N ILE A 331 -3.27 9.45 -32.31
CA ILE A 331 -4.37 9.25 -31.38
C ILE A 331 -5.51 8.53 -32.09
N PRO A 332 -6.01 7.41 -31.56
CA PRO A 332 -7.06 6.64 -32.22
C PRO A 332 -8.38 7.41 -32.22
N GLN A 333 -9.16 7.27 -33.30
CA GLN A 333 -10.51 7.84 -33.36
C GLN A 333 -11.52 7.04 -32.54
N TRP A 334 -11.22 5.78 -32.27
CA TRP A 334 -12.01 4.88 -31.45
C TRP A 334 -11.09 4.11 -30.51
N VAL A 335 -11.59 3.87 -29.31
CA VAL A 335 -10.93 2.97 -28.34
C VAL A 335 -11.91 1.88 -27.94
N GLN A 336 -11.35 0.76 -27.54
CA GLN A 336 -12.11 -0.37 -27.01
C GLN A 336 -11.53 -0.84 -25.67
N VAL A 337 -12.37 -1.50 -24.87
CA VAL A 337 -11.99 -2.10 -23.59
C VAL A 337 -12.48 -3.54 -23.55
N ASP A 338 -11.58 -4.45 -23.17
CA ASP A 338 -11.94 -5.86 -22.94
C ASP A 338 -12.98 -5.91 -21.79
N PRO A 339 -14.12 -6.62 -21.99
CA PRO A 339 -15.12 -6.85 -20.94
C PRO A 339 -14.55 -7.34 -19.61
N LYS A 340 -13.45 -8.12 -19.63
CA LYS A 340 -12.75 -8.63 -18.43
C LYS A 340 -12.00 -7.55 -17.66
N ARG A 341 -11.65 -6.44 -18.29
CA ARG A 341 -10.88 -5.32 -17.68
C ARG A 341 -11.76 -4.26 -17.05
N ILE A 342 -13.07 -4.37 -17.20
CA ILE A 342 -14.03 -3.44 -16.61
C ILE A 342 -14.28 -3.82 -15.16
N LEU A 343 -14.00 -2.88 -14.27
CA LEU A 343 -14.17 -3.05 -12.84
C LEU A 343 -15.61 -2.71 -12.45
N LEU A 344 -16.28 -3.64 -11.77
CA LEU A 344 -17.59 -3.41 -11.14
C LEU A 344 -17.35 -3.04 -9.69
N LEU A 345 -17.86 -1.86 -9.26
CA LEU A 345 -17.51 -1.26 -7.97
C LEU A 345 -18.77 -0.92 -7.16
N GLU A 346 -18.66 -1.16 -5.85
CA GLU A 346 -19.59 -0.66 -4.83
C GLU A 346 -18.96 0.54 -4.11
N GLU A 347 -19.77 1.40 -3.51
CA GLU A 347 -19.29 2.57 -2.78
C GLU A 347 -18.51 2.22 -1.49
#